data_4e60585c4c9a4bdf00414575507f727a
#
_entry.id   4e60585c4c9a4bdf00414575507f727a
#
_cell.length_a   1.000
_cell.length_b   1.000
_cell.length_c   1.000
_cell.angle_alpha   90.00
_cell.angle_beta   90.00
_cell.angle_gamma   90.00
#
_symmetry.space_group_name_H-M   'P 1'
#
loop_
_entity.id
_entity.type
_entity.pdbx_description
1 polymer ?
#
loop_
_entity_poly.entity_id
_entity_poly.type
_entity_poly.pdbx_seq_one_letter_code
_entity_poly.pdbx_strand_id
1 'polypeptide(L)'
;MKRRIIAVLLILCGSIFISHEVFAAWTQAKGHSYNSLGLSYYKTTSKFTTLTRDAEENLITTSGETFKNQEEEFDSTKIGYYGEYGITDTLTGIISLWWDWQRSNDTMRYANEDGPSGIGDITLGLRYNLTQNLLGSGTLMSLQAEVKIPEAYDYKNPLFYLSQGDGQYDTTLLLQFGRGLGKGYAVFNIGYKYRFENDQFAPETFKPSDEFKMTLSGGYAVTSWLSIVGGLDWRDSVGNADVSDEMVTRSYETGLKKSTARSELIRDTLAIEQDELSGNIGLQFNITPKWQTVISYTRDFAGGGYFKTSNNAYGETVAINLVYVN
;
A
#
# COMPACT_ATOMS: atom_id res chain seq x y z
N MET A 1 15.66 33.64 12.97
CA MET A 1 14.97 33.00 11.85
C MET A 1 14.67 31.59 12.31
N LYS A 2 13.41 31.30 12.64
CA LYS A 2 12.98 29.97 13.11
C LYS A 2 12.92 29.00 11.91
N ARG A 3 13.91 28.14 11.77
CA ARG A 3 13.84 27.03 10.82
C ARG A 3 12.88 25.98 11.40
N ARG A 4 11.64 26.04 10.99
CA ARG A 4 10.73 24.93 11.19
C ARG A 4 11.17 23.85 10.21
N ILE A 5 11.83 22.83 10.71
CA ILE A 5 12.09 21.62 9.97
C ILE A 5 10.77 20.87 10.00
N ILE A 6 10.01 21.01 8.94
CA ILE A 6 8.78 20.26 8.73
C ILE A 6 9.21 18.97 8.05
N ALA A 7 9.09 17.92 8.79
CA ALA A 7 9.33 16.59 8.31
C ALA A 7 8.22 16.20 7.36
N VAL A 8 8.55 15.75 6.18
CA VAL A 8 7.63 15.45 5.09
C VAL A 8 7.62 14.00 4.77
N LEU A 9 6.42 13.58 4.64
CA LEU A 9 5.88 12.38 4.04
C LEU A 9 6.76 11.84 2.93
N LEU A 10 7.48 10.77 3.19
CA LEU A 10 7.63 9.73 2.22
C LEU A 10 6.32 8.96 2.24
N ILE A 11 5.42 9.37 1.38
CA ILE A 11 4.32 8.51 1.02
C ILE A 11 4.97 7.40 0.21
N LEU A 12 5.38 6.39 0.92
CA LEU A 12 5.33 5.09 0.37
C LEU A 12 3.86 4.87 0.05
N CYS A 13 3.49 5.16 -1.19
CA CYS A 13 2.26 4.67 -1.76
C CYS A 13 2.36 3.15 -1.71
N GLY A 14 2.39 2.62 -0.48
CA GLY A 14 2.20 1.22 -0.24
C GLY A 14 0.88 0.90 -0.87
N SER A 15 0.95 0.25 -2.00
CA SER A 15 -0.10 -0.56 -2.61
C SER A 15 -1.53 -0.14 -2.24
N ILE A 16 -1.95 1.06 -2.63
CA ILE A 16 -3.36 1.29 -2.88
C ILE A 16 -3.65 0.48 -4.13
N PHE A 17 -3.59 -0.83 -3.96
CA PHE A 17 -4.17 -1.71 -4.94
C PHE A 17 -5.65 -1.47 -4.86
N ILE A 18 -6.14 -0.87 -5.91
CA ILE A 18 -7.53 -0.94 -6.30
C ILE A 18 -8.02 -2.29 -5.83
N SER A 19 -8.99 -2.31 -4.92
CA SER A 19 -9.54 -3.53 -4.33
C SER A 19 -9.99 -4.51 -5.41
N HIS A 20 -9.06 -5.31 -5.91
CA HIS A 20 -9.29 -6.34 -6.91
C HIS A 20 -9.68 -7.66 -6.26
N GLU A 21 -10.09 -7.60 -5.00
CA GLU A 21 -10.35 -8.77 -4.20
C GLU A 21 -11.65 -9.49 -4.50
N VAL A 22 -12.32 -9.19 -5.61
CA VAL A 22 -13.54 -9.88 -5.99
C VAL A 22 -13.34 -11.40 -6.13
N PHE A 23 -12.08 -11.85 -6.33
CA PHE A 23 -11.70 -13.25 -6.43
C PHE A 23 -10.41 -13.63 -5.67
N ALA A 24 -9.95 -12.79 -4.74
CA ALA A 24 -8.64 -12.92 -4.10
C ALA A 24 -8.34 -14.30 -3.46
N ALA A 25 -9.35 -15.05 -3.03
CA ALA A 25 -9.16 -16.39 -2.47
C ALA A 25 -9.31 -17.51 -3.51
N TRP A 26 -9.99 -17.27 -4.65
CA TRP A 26 -10.23 -18.27 -5.68
C TRP A 26 -9.06 -18.33 -6.66
N THR A 27 -8.66 -19.54 -7.06
CA THR A 27 -7.75 -19.74 -8.19
C THR A 27 -8.52 -19.64 -9.50
N GLN A 28 -7.87 -19.14 -10.54
CA GLN A 28 -8.40 -19.20 -11.91
C GLN A 28 -8.35 -20.64 -12.42
N ALA A 29 -9.39 -21.10 -13.12
CA ALA A 29 -9.35 -22.39 -13.80
C ALA A 29 -8.23 -22.40 -14.85
N LYS A 30 -7.68 -23.56 -15.17
CA LYS A 30 -6.60 -23.69 -16.15
C LYS A 30 -6.93 -23.02 -17.49
N GLY A 31 -6.06 -22.11 -17.93
CA GLY A 31 -6.20 -21.35 -19.17
C GLY A 31 -7.14 -20.16 -19.08
N HIS A 32 -7.82 -19.96 -17.95
CA HIS A 32 -8.65 -18.77 -17.71
C HIS A 32 -7.82 -17.64 -17.10
N SER A 33 -8.31 -16.42 -17.27
CA SER A 33 -7.63 -15.22 -16.76
C SER A 33 -8.62 -14.22 -16.19
N TYR A 34 -8.14 -13.47 -15.22
CA TYR A 34 -8.72 -12.23 -14.72
C TYR A 34 -7.75 -11.11 -15.01
N ASN A 35 -8.19 -10.03 -15.63
CA ASN A 35 -7.36 -8.89 -16.00
C ASN A 35 -8.07 -7.60 -15.61
N SER A 36 -7.38 -6.71 -14.97
CA SER A 36 -7.90 -5.41 -14.58
C SER A 36 -6.94 -4.30 -14.98
N LEU A 37 -7.48 -3.30 -15.67
CA LEU A 37 -6.78 -2.05 -15.98
C LEU A 37 -7.51 -0.93 -15.22
N GLY A 38 -6.78 -0.21 -14.37
CA GLY A 38 -7.33 0.82 -13.51
C GLY A 38 -6.68 2.17 -13.71
N LEU A 39 -7.47 3.22 -13.51
CA LEU A 39 -7.03 4.59 -13.32
C LEU A 39 -7.43 5.02 -11.92
N SER A 40 -6.50 5.57 -11.14
CA SER A 40 -6.77 6.08 -9.80
C SER A 40 -6.14 7.45 -9.59
N TYR A 41 -6.79 8.24 -8.74
CA TYR A 41 -6.27 9.52 -8.25
C TYR A 41 -6.28 9.48 -6.73
N TYR A 42 -5.10 9.65 -6.15
CA TYR A 42 -4.87 9.77 -4.71
C TYR A 42 -4.54 11.20 -4.34
N LYS A 43 -5.03 11.66 -3.19
CA LYS A 43 -4.71 12.96 -2.63
C LYS A 43 -4.62 12.90 -1.11
N THR A 44 -3.65 13.63 -0.55
CA THR A 44 -3.53 13.86 0.89
C THR A 44 -2.98 15.24 1.20
N THR A 45 -3.44 15.81 2.33
CA THR A 45 -2.95 17.05 2.93
C THR A 45 -2.66 16.85 4.41
N SER A 46 -2.67 15.62 4.88
CA SER A 46 -2.58 15.28 6.30
C SER A 46 -1.86 13.95 6.49
N LYS A 47 -1.34 13.72 7.67
CA LYS A 47 -0.74 12.45 8.06
C LYS A 47 -1.06 12.11 9.51
N PHE A 48 -0.99 10.84 9.83
CA PHE A 48 -0.91 10.35 11.20
C PHE A 48 0.56 10.25 11.59
N THR A 49 0.93 10.75 12.73
CA THR A 49 2.31 10.69 13.22
C THR A 49 2.35 10.39 14.71
N THR A 50 3.36 9.64 15.11
CA THR A 50 3.70 9.42 16.52
C THR A 50 4.76 10.41 17.00
N LEU A 51 5.22 11.31 16.13
CA LEU A 51 6.22 12.32 16.47
C LEU A 51 5.56 13.68 16.64
N THR A 52 5.76 14.29 17.80
CA THR A 52 5.35 15.67 18.11
C THR A 52 6.52 16.42 18.75
N ARG A 53 6.37 17.75 18.91
CA ARG A 53 7.35 18.55 19.64
C ARG A 53 6.71 19.13 20.89
N ASP A 54 7.46 19.13 21.99
CA ASP A 54 7.07 19.82 23.22
C ASP A 54 7.23 21.34 23.10
N ALA A 55 6.93 22.05 24.18
CA ALA A 55 7.03 23.53 24.24
C ALA A 55 8.47 24.04 24.07
N GLU A 56 9.46 23.22 24.38
CA GLU A 56 10.89 23.50 24.23
C GLU A 56 11.45 23.07 22.87
N GLU A 57 10.59 22.66 21.95
CA GLU A 57 10.93 22.17 20.60
C GLU A 57 11.70 20.81 20.60
N ASN A 58 11.69 20.05 21.71
CA ASN A 58 12.24 18.70 21.71
C ASN A 58 11.26 17.72 21.07
N LEU A 59 11.82 16.75 20.32
CA LEU A 59 11.03 15.70 19.73
C LEU A 59 10.54 14.73 20.81
N ILE A 60 9.24 14.51 20.86
CA ILE A 60 8.61 13.51 21.72
C ILE A 60 7.81 12.52 20.88
N THR A 61 7.73 11.27 21.35
CA THR A 61 6.91 10.24 20.73
C THR A 61 5.58 10.14 21.44
N THR A 62 4.50 10.19 20.67
CA THR A 62 3.13 9.99 21.17
C THR A 62 2.56 8.70 20.61
N SER A 63 1.49 8.20 21.20
CA SER A 63 0.85 6.96 20.73
C SER A 63 -0.31 7.27 19.81
N GLY A 64 -0.06 7.22 18.47
CA GLY A 64 -1.14 7.21 17.47
C GLY A 64 -1.85 8.54 17.26
N GLU A 65 -1.11 9.60 17.23
CA GLU A 65 -1.66 10.95 17.06
C GLU A 65 -2.04 11.23 15.60
N THR A 66 -3.12 11.97 15.42
CA THR A 66 -3.47 12.54 14.13
C THR A 66 -2.80 13.89 14.00
N PHE A 67 -2.04 14.05 12.93
CA PHE A 67 -1.45 15.31 12.57
C PHE A 67 -2.02 15.81 11.24
N LYS A 68 -2.41 17.07 11.21
CA LYS A 68 -2.85 17.72 9.97
C LYS A 68 -1.81 18.75 9.55
N ASN A 69 -1.21 18.53 8.39
CA ASN A 69 -0.39 19.54 7.75
C ASN A 69 -1.20 20.20 6.64
N GLN A 70 -1.38 21.52 6.72
CA GLN A 70 -2.17 22.28 5.75
C GLN A 70 -1.29 22.96 4.69
N GLU A 71 0.02 22.93 4.86
CA GLU A 71 0.96 23.61 3.97
C GLU A 71 1.51 22.67 2.90
N GLU A 72 1.34 21.34 3.09
CA GLU A 72 1.87 20.33 2.19
C GLU A 72 0.73 19.51 1.58
N GLU A 73 0.79 19.35 0.29
CA GLU A 73 -0.14 18.53 -0.49
C GLU A 73 0.66 17.54 -1.32
N PHE A 74 0.21 16.30 -1.33
CA PHE A 74 0.69 15.29 -2.25
C PHE A 74 -0.48 14.71 -3.02
N ASP A 75 -0.29 14.57 -4.33
CA ASP A 75 -1.22 13.85 -5.19
C ASP A 75 -0.48 12.89 -6.12
N SER A 76 -1.18 11.84 -6.53
CA SER A 76 -0.67 10.81 -7.42
C SER A 76 -1.78 10.32 -8.33
N THR A 77 -1.50 10.27 -9.62
CA THR A 77 -2.37 9.64 -10.63
C THR A 77 -1.69 8.38 -11.11
N LYS A 78 -2.39 7.23 -11.03
CA LYS A 78 -1.84 5.93 -11.43
C LYS A 78 -2.69 5.26 -12.51
N ILE A 79 -2.01 4.65 -13.48
CA ILE A 79 -2.58 3.61 -14.33
C ILE A 79 -1.98 2.29 -13.89
N GLY A 80 -2.83 1.37 -13.42
CA GLY A 80 -2.41 0.08 -12.90
C GLY A 80 -2.95 -1.08 -13.72
N TYR A 81 -2.15 -2.13 -13.86
CA TYR A 81 -2.55 -3.40 -14.40
C TYR A 81 -2.39 -4.48 -13.33
N TYR A 82 -3.42 -5.30 -13.19
CA TYR A 82 -3.42 -6.52 -12.38
C TYR A 82 -3.91 -7.67 -13.22
N GLY A 83 -3.16 -8.78 -13.24
CA GLY A 83 -3.49 -9.97 -13.99
C GLY A 83 -3.37 -11.24 -13.18
N GLU A 84 -4.31 -12.16 -13.39
CA GLU A 84 -4.27 -13.53 -12.91
C GLU A 84 -4.41 -14.50 -14.08
N TYR A 85 -3.65 -15.59 -14.05
CA TYR A 85 -3.74 -16.66 -15.05
C TYR A 85 -3.70 -18.02 -14.39
N GLY A 86 -4.68 -18.85 -14.69
CA GLY A 86 -4.76 -20.25 -14.25
C GLY A 86 -3.74 -21.14 -14.96
N ILE A 87 -2.64 -21.44 -14.27
CA ILE A 87 -1.60 -22.36 -14.75
C ILE A 87 -2.13 -23.80 -14.70
N THR A 88 -2.80 -24.11 -13.59
CA THR A 88 -3.59 -25.34 -13.39
C THR A 88 -4.91 -24.96 -12.72
N ASP A 89 -5.82 -25.90 -12.49
CA ASP A 89 -7.07 -25.63 -11.78
C ASP A 89 -6.86 -25.27 -10.29
N THR A 90 -5.66 -25.49 -9.77
CA THR A 90 -5.30 -25.20 -8.38
C THR A 90 -4.17 -24.20 -8.22
N LEU A 91 -3.54 -23.76 -9.31
CA LEU A 91 -2.40 -22.83 -9.28
C LEU A 91 -2.65 -21.66 -10.23
N THR A 92 -2.60 -20.47 -9.71
CA THR A 92 -2.74 -19.20 -10.43
C THR A 92 -1.46 -18.37 -10.33
N GLY A 93 -0.96 -17.90 -11.48
CA GLY A 93 0.08 -16.89 -11.57
C GLY A 93 -0.52 -15.50 -11.46
N ILE A 94 0.17 -14.59 -10.82
CA ILE A 94 -0.29 -13.22 -10.53
C ILE A 94 0.81 -12.24 -10.96
N ILE A 95 0.38 -11.13 -11.57
CA ILE A 95 1.25 -9.99 -11.89
C ILE A 95 0.53 -8.69 -11.56
N SER A 96 1.27 -7.74 -11.01
CA SER A 96 0.79 -6.37 -10.79
C SER A 96 1.89 -5.37 -11.11
N LEU A 97 1.52 -4.30 -11.79
CA LEU A 97 2.40 -3.18 -12.12
C LEU A 97 1.57 -1.92 -12.32
N TRP A 98 2.21 -0.76 -12.18
CA TRP A 98 1.57 0.53 -12.41
C TRP A 98 2.53 1.54 -13.01
N TRP A 99 1.96 2.53 -13.68
CA TRP A 99 2.60 3.78 -14.03
C TRP A 99 2.02 4.87 -13.14
N ASP A 100 2.88 5.69 -12.55
CA ASP A 100 2.52 6.74 -11.60
C ASP A 100 3.02 8.11 -12.04
N TRP A 101 2.20 9.14 -11.83
CA TRP A 101 2.54 10.55 -11.91
C TRP A 101 2.33 11.15 -10.53
N GLN A 102 3.41 11.56 -9.90
CA GLN A 102 3.39 12.10 -8.54
C GLN A 102 3.59 13.62 -8.57
N ARG A 103 2.95 14.31 -7.64
CA ARG A 103 3.17 15.73 -7.35
C ARG A 103 3.23 15.95 -5.85
N SER A 104 4.13 16.88 -5.44
CA SER A 104 4.23 17.36 -4.08
C SER A 104 4.50 18.85 -4.09
N ASN A 105 3.80 19.61 -3.27
CA ASN A 105 4.08 21.04 -3.10
C ASN A 105 5.15 21.31 -2.03
N ASP A 106 5.82 20.28 -1.52
CA ASP A 106 6.95 20.46 -0.61
C ASP A 106 8.22 20.89 -1.34
N THR A 107 8.30 22.17 -1.63
CA THR A 107 9.47 22.79 -2.26
C THR A 107 10.67 22.91 -1.34
N MET A 108 10.52 22.69 -0.04
CA MET A 108 11.65 22.74 0.90
C MET A 108 12.52 21.50 0.84
N ARG A 109 11.95 20.37 0.44
CA ARG A 109 12.63 19.09 0.32
C ARG A 109 12.91 18.69 -1.11
N TYR A 110 11.98 18.98 -2.01
CA TYR A 110 12.08 18.60 -3.41
C TYR A 110 12.28 19.82 -4.30
N ALA A 111 13.26 19.75 -5.20
CA ALA A 111 13.62 20.86 -6.06
C ALA A 111 12.51 21.29 -7.04
N ASN A 112 11.54 20.41 -7.29
CA ASN A 112 10.42 20.65 -8.21
C ASN A 112 9.11 20.16 -7.56
N GLU A 113 8.02 20.88 -7.82
CA GLU A 113 6.65 20.46 -7.48
C GLU A 113 6.22 19.21 -8.26
N ASP A 114 6.71 19.04 -9.48
CA ASP A 114 6.49 17.84 -10.27
C ASP A 114 7.39 16.73 -9.76
N GLY A 115 6.78 15.70 -9.19
CA GLY A 115 7.45 14.48 -8.78
C GLY A 115 7.83 13.60 -9.96
N PRO A 116 8.41 12.43 -9.71
CA PRO A 116 8.78 11.50 -10.75
C PRO A 116 7.53 10.93 -11.46
N SER A 117 7.70 10.52 -12.71
CA SER A 117 6.71 9.75 -13.44
C SER A 117 7.34 8.52 -14.08
N GLY A 118 6.67 7.37 -14.00
CA GLY A 118 7.20 6.12 -14.56
C GLY A 118 6.55 4.86 -13.98
N ILE A 119 7.11 3.71 -14.35
CA ILE A 119 6.71 2.42 -13.81
C ILE A 119 7.21 2.34 -12.36
N GLY A 120 6.38 1.86 -11.44
CA GLY A 120 6.75 1.59 -10.06
C GLY A 120 7.21 0.15 -9.83
N ASP A 121 7.12 -0.31 -8.58
CA ASP A 121 7.45 -1.69 -8.23
C ASP A 121 6.57 -2.69 -8.99
N ILE A 122 7.17 -3.79 -9.45
CA ILE A 122 6.45 -4.90 -10.07
C ILE A 122 6.22 -5.97 -9.01
N THR A 123 5.02 -6.50 -8.91
CA THR A 123 4.73 -7.64 -8.04
C THR A 123 4.42 -8.87 -8.87
N LEU A 124 5.10 -9.97 -8.58
CA LEU A 124 4.81 -11.29 -9.12
C LEU A 124 4.36 -12.21 -7.99
N GLY A 125 3.36 -13.05 -8.27
CA GLY A 125 2.82 -13.94 -7.26
C GLY A 125 2.35 -15.28 -7.80
N LEU A 126 2.20 -16.23 -6.88
CA LEU A 126 1.59 -17.52 -7.10
C LEU A 126 0.54 -17.76 -6.01
N ARG A 127 -0.67 -18.18 -6.41
CA ARG A 127 -1.74 -18.61 -5.50
C ARG A 127 -2.05 -20.07 -5.71
N TYR A 128 -2.01 -20.82 -4.62
CA TYR A 128 -2.33 -22.25 -4.62
C TYR A 128 -3.58 -22.52 -3.79
N ASN A 129 -4.56 -23.20 -4.38
CA ASN A 129 -5.76 -23.61 -3.66
C ASN A 129 -5.47 -24.81 -2.75
N LEU A 130 -5.62 -24.63 -1.45
CA LEU A 130 -5.40 -25.67 -0.43
C LEU A 130 -6.64 -26.55 -0.26
N THR A 131 -7.84 -25.96 -0.29
CA THR A 131 -9.11 -26.67 -0.20
C THR A 131 -10.28 -25.82 -0.70
N GLN A 132 -11.24 -26.45 -1.34
CA GLN A 132 -12.50 -25.82 -1.77
C GLN A 132 -13.58 -25.83 -0.68
N ASN A 133 -13.36 -26.59 0.40
CA ASN A 133 -14.40 -26.79 1.42
C ASN A 133 -13.75 -27.04 2.79
N LEU A 134 -13.23 -25.98 3.39
CA LEU A 134 -12.59 -26.03 4.71
C LEU A 134 -13.57 -26.55 5.76
N LEU A 135 -13.25 -27.69 6.35
CA LEU A 135 -14.04 -28.34 7.42
C LEU A 135 -15.54 -28.50 7.08
N GLY A 136 -15.89 -28.65 5.82
CA GLY A 136 -17.29 -28.80 5.39
C GLY A 136 -18.11 -27.49 5.39
N SER A 137 -17.48 -26.33 5.60
CA SER A 137 -18.17 -25.04 5.73
C SER A 137 -18.56 -24.39 4.40
N GLY A 138 -18.05 -24.91 3.26
CA GLY A 138 -18.15 -24.23 1.96
C GLY A 138 -17.19 -23.04 1.83
N THR A 139 -16.24 -22.88 2.75
CA THR A 139 -15.20 -21.88 2.68
C THR A 139 -13.98 -22.44 1.94
N LEU A 140 -13.55 -21.75 0.93
CA LEU A 140 -12.32 -22.03 0.21
C LEU A 140 -11.12 -21.48 0.99
N MET A 141 -9.98 -22.15 0.92
CA MET A 141 -8.72 -21.67 1.49
C MET A 141 -7.60 -21.77 0.47
N SER A 142 -6.82 -20.72 0.32
CA SER A 142 -5.66 -20.63 -0.58
C SER A 142 -4.45 -20.06 0.14
N LEU A 143 -3.27 -20.41 -0.35
CA LEU A 143 -1.99 -19.84 0.03
C LEU A 143 -1.46 -19.02 -1.15
N GLN A 144 -1.07 -17.78 -0.91
CA GLN A 144 -0.46 -16.90 -1.92
C GLN A 144 0.91 -16.43 -1.46
N ALA A 145 1.89 -16.55 -2.34
CA ALA A 145 3.22 -16.00 -2.15
C ALA A 145 3.48 -14.94 -3.22
N GLU A 146 4.07 -13.81 -2.82
CA GLU A 146 4.39 -12.70 -3.71
C GLU A 146 5.81 -12.22 -3.50
N VAL A 147 6.40 -11.67 -4.54
CA VAL A 147 7.65 -10.91 -4.50
C VAL A 147 7.44 -9.56 -5.18
N LYS A 148 7.82 -8.48 -4.49
CA LYS A 148 7.91 -7.13 -5.03
C LYS A 148 9.32 -6.90 -5.55
N ILE A 149 9.43 -6.37 -6.76
CA ILE A 149 10.68 -6.18 -7.51
C ILE A 149 10.82 -4.70 -7.84
N PRO A 150 11.84 -3.99 -7.31
CA PRO A 150 12.04 -2.55 -7.47
C PRO A 150 12.94 -2.19 -8.67
N GLU A 151 13.03 -3.03 -9.70
CA GLU A 151 14.01 -2.89 -10.79
C GLU A 151 13.47 -2.14 -12.01
N ALA A 152 12.22 -1.69 -11.99
CA ALA A 152 11.59 -1.07 -13.16
C ALA A 152 11.86 0.44 -13.26
N TYR A 153 12.53 1.04 -12.29
CA TYR A 153 12.80 2.49 -12.21
C TYR A 153 14.17 2.76 -11.58
N ASP A 154 14.64 3.99 -11.78
CA ASP A 154 15.86 4.48 -11.14
C ASP A 154 15.51 5.05 -9.76
N TYR A 155 15.74 4.25 -8.71
CA TYR A 155 15.48 4.65 -7.33
C TYR A 155 16.34 5.87 -6.96
N LYS A 156 15.71 6.90 -6.41
CA LYS A 156 16.39 8.13 -5.99
C LYS A 156 16.64 8.13 -4.49
N ASN A 157 17.70 8.86 -4.07
CA ASN A 157 17.97 8.99 -2.64
C ASN A 157 16.77 9.62 -1.92
N PRO A 158 16.12 8.87 -0.99
CA PRO A 158 14.86 9.28 -0.39
C PRO A 158 14.98 10.45 0.58
N LEU A 159 16.21 10.85 0.94
CA LEU A 159 16.43 12.08 1.70
C LEU A 159 16.17 13.35 0.91
N PHE A 160 16.20 13.28 -0.44
CA PHE A 160 16.14 14.44 -1.32
C PHE A 160 15.11 14.35 -2.42
N TYR A 161 14.63 13.16 -2.76
CA TYR A 161 13.78 12.94 -3.92
C TYR A 161 12.63 11.98 -3.62
N LEU A 162 11.51 12.19 -4.29
CA LEU A 162 10.47 11.19 -4.44
C LEU A 162 10.94 10.10 -5.41
N SER A 163 10.47 8.88 -5.20
CA SER A 163 10.72 7.74 -6.09
C SER A 163 9.41 7.06 -6.51
N GLN A 164 9.46 6.27 -7.57
CA GLN A 164 8.31 5.55 -8.10
C GLN A 164 7.89 4.35 -7.22
N GLY A 165 8.75 3.91 -6.32
CA GLY A 165 8.51 2.83 -5.38
C GLY A 165 9.53 2.86 -4.24
N ASP A 166 9.55 1.80 -3.45
CA ASP A 166 10.29 1.74 -2.18
C ASP A 166 11.79 1.45 -2.34
N GLY A 167 12.22 0.99 -3.52
CA GLY A 167 13.62 0.71 -3.82
C GLY A 167 14.18 -0.57 -3.19
N GLN A 168 13.40 -1.36 -2.44
CA GLN A 168 13.82 -2.65 -1.92
C GLN A 168 12.89 -3.77 -2.35
N TYR A 169 13.42 -5.00 -2.32
CA TYR A 169 12.61 -6.21 -2.46
C TYR A 169 11.75 -6.42 -1.21
N ASP A 170 10.54 -6.95 -1.43
CA ASP A 170 9.69 -7.47 -0.36
C ASP A 170 9.17 -8.84 -0.76
N THR A 171 8.90 -9.71 0.22
CA THR A 171 8.19 -10.98 0.01
C THR A 171 6.97 -11.02 0.90
N THR A 172 5.84 -11.47 0.36
CA THR A 172 4.58 -11.57 1.11
C THR A 172 4.05 -12.99 1.06
N LEU A 173 3.59 -13.50 2.19
CA LEU A 173 2.87 -14.76 2.28
C LEU A 173 1.49 -14.48 2.87
N LEU A 174 0.43 -14.88 2.15
CA LEU A 174 -0.97 -14.68 2.52
C LEU A 174 -1.69 -16.02 2.62
N LEU A 175 -2.42 -16.22 3.69
CA LEU A 175 -3.46 -17.22 3.80
C LEU A 175 -4.80 -16.55 3.52
N GLN A 176 -5.57 -17.09 2.58
CA GLN A 176 -6.77 -16.46 2.05
C GLN A 176 -7.97 -17.38 2.24
N PHE A 177 -9.09 -16.81 2.66
CA PHE A 177 -10.35 -17.51 2.89
C PHE A 177 -11.44 -16.83 2.07
N GLY A 178 -12.14 -17.60 1.23
CA GLY A 178 -13.23 -17.10 0.42
C GLY A 178 -14.50 -17.90 0.61
N ARG A 179 -15.64 -17.22 0.63
CA ARG A 179 -16.94 -17.87 0.75
C ARG A 179 -18.01 -17.14 -0.07
N GLY A 180 -18.75 -17.94 -0.88
CA GLY A 180 -19.99 -17.46 -1.50
C GLY A 180 -21.12 -17.39 -0.49
N LEU A 181 -21.89 -16.31 -0.51
CA LEU A 181 -22.98 -16.00 0.43
C LEU A 181 -24.28 -15.68 -0.34
N GLY A 182 -24.77 -16.63 -1.12
CA GLY A 182 -25.96 -16.46 -1.95
C GLY A 182 -25.72 -15.44 -3.07
N LYS A 183 -26.26 -14.21 -2.95
CA LYS A 183 -26.03 -13.13 -3.91
C LYS A 183 -24.73 -12.35 -3.66
N GLY A 184 -23.93 -12.76 -2.71
CA GLY A 184 -22.70 -12.08 -2.35
C GLY A 184 -21.55 -13.04 -2.09
N TYR A 185 -20.44 -12.48 -1.66
CA TYR A 185 -19.25 -13.21 -1.24
C TYR A 185 -18.55 -12.43 -0.14
N ALA A 186 -17.73 -13.14 0.62
CA ALA A 186 -16.78 -12.54 1.55
C ALA A 186 -15.41 -13.20 1.38
N VAL A 187 -14.36 -12.39 1.53
CA VAL A 187 -12.96 -12.79 1.50
C VAL A 187 -12.26 -12.25 2.72
N PHE A 188 -11.47 -13.08 3.38
CA PHE A 188 -10.58 -12.69 4.45
C PHE A 188 -9.17 -13.16 4.13
N ASN A 189 -8.21 -12.25 4.18
CA ASN A 189 -6.81 -12.56 4.01
C ASN A 189 -6.04 -12.17 5.27
N ILE A 190 -5.05 -12.99 5.61
CA ILE A 190 -4.12 -12.74 6.70
C ILE A 190 -2.72 -13.12 6.24
N GLY A 191 -1.72 -12.33 6.55
CA GLY A 191 -0.38 -12.62 6.09
C GLY A 191 0.71 -11.76 6.69
N TYR A 192 1.90 -12.06 6.22
CA TYR A 192 3.13 -11.43 6.65
C TYR A 192 3.94 -11.00 5.44
N LYS A 193 4.45 -9.76 5.48
CA LYS A 193 5.36 -9.21 4.48
C LYS A 193 6.73 -9.01 5.13
N TYR A 194 7.70 -9.74 4.65
CA TYR A 194 9.11 -9.51 4.97
C TYR A 194 9.68 -8.45 4.01
N ARG A 195 10.28 -7.41 4.57
CA ARG A 195 10.86 -6.29 3.83
C ARG A 195 12.38 -6.35 3.94
N PHE A 196 13.05 -6.40 2.78
CA PHE A 196 14.50 -6.44 2.74
C PHE A 196 15.10 -5.07 3.01
N GLU A 197 16.37 -5.03 3.33
CA GLU A 197 17.14 -3.79 3.43
C GLU A 197 17.24 -3.12 2.07
N ASN A 198 17.15 -1.79 2.06
CA ASN A 198 17.49 -0.97 0.90
C ASN A 198 18.96 -0.53 1.04
N ASP A 199 19.79 -1.03 0.18
CA ASP A 199 21.24 -0.78 0.12
C ASP A 199 21.68 -0.06 -1.15
N GLN A 200 20.72 0.48 -1.94
CA GLN A 200 21.00 1.12 -3.23
C GLN A 200 21.90 2.36 -3.11
N PHE A 201 21.98 2.96 -1.93
CA PHE A 201 22.84 4.10 -1.64
C PHE A 201 23.90 3.78 -0.58
N ALA A 202 24.35 2.53 -0.50
CA ALA A 202 25.37 2.16 0.47
C ALA A 202 26.58 3.13 0.44
N PRO A 203 27.08 3.56 1.60
CA PRO A 203 26.76 3.05 2.96
C PRO A 203 25.52 3.64 3.62
N GLU A 204 24.75 4.50 2.97
CA GLU A 204 23.49 5.05 3.45
C GLU A 204 22.37 4.03 3.22
N THR A 205 22.14 3.12 4.18
CA THR A 205 21.15 2.05 4.06
C THR A 205 20.02 2.18 5.06
N PHE A 206 18.89 1.55 4.76
CA PHE A 206 17.77 1.44 5.70
C PHE A 206 17.03 0.11 5.53
N LYS A 207 16.46 -0.39 6.62
CA LYS A 207 15.60 -1.55 6.64
C LYS A 207 14.23 -1.14 7.18
N PRO A 208 13.15 -1.23 6.38
CA PRO A 208 11.80 -1.04 6.89
C PRO A 208 11.40 -2.13 7.89
N SER A 209 10.45 -1.80 8.78
CA SER A 209 9.76 -2.82 9.58
C SER A 209 9.05 -3.81 8.66
N ASP A 210 9.04 -5.07 9.03
CA ASP A 210 8.16 -6.05 8.40
C ASP A 210 6.69 -5.69 8.68
N GLU A 211 5.75 -6.27 7.95
CA GLU A 211 4.33 -5.94 8.11
C GLU A 211 3.50 -7.21 8.35
N PHE A 212 2.62 -7.14 9.32
CA PHE A 212 1.49 -8.04 9.43
C PHE A 212 0.30 -7.43 8.70
N LYS A 213 -0.40 -8.23 7.87
CA LYS A 213 -1.49 -7.74 7.02
C LYS A 213 -2.75 -8.52 7.25
N MET A 214 -3.88 -7.81 7.30
CA MET A 214 -5.21 -8.41 7.22
C MET A 214 -6.09 -7.60 6.27
N THR A 215 -6.89 -8.31 5.47
CA THR A 215 -7.92 -7.68 4.65
C THR A 215 -9.24 -8.42 4.81
N LEU A 216 -10.32 -7.68 4.84
CA LEU A 216 -11.68 -8.19 4.78
C LEU A 216 -12.41 -7.50 3.65
N SER A 217 -12.87 -8.26 2.66
CA SER A 217 -13.59 -7.69 1.53
C SER A 217 -14.82 -8.52 1.19
N GLY A 218 -15.71 -7.91 0.42
CA GLY A 218 -16.91 -8.60 -0.02
C GLY A 218 -17.69 -7.81 -1.05
N GLY A 219 -18.69 -8.49 -1.62
CA GLY A 219 -19.59 -7.89 -2.57
C GLY A 219 -20.99 -8.47 -2.47
N TYR A 220 -21.98 -7.69 -2.88
CA TYR A 220 -23.37 -8.11 -2.92
C TYR A 220 -24.02 -7.65 -4.21
N ALA A 221 -24.60 -8.59 -4.96
CA ALA A 221 -25.31 -8.32 -6.20
C ALA A 221 -26.71 -7.75 -5.88
N VAL A 222 -26.88 -6.46 -6.11
CA VAL A 222 -28.18 -5.75 -5.96
C VAL A 222 -29.11 -6.13 -7.11
N THR A 223 -28.57 -6.14 -8.32
CA THR A 223 -29.24 -6.59 -9.55
C THR A 223 -28.30 -7.53 -10.33
N SER A 224 -28.73 -8.01 -11.50
CA SER A 224 -27.86 -8.82 -12.38
C SER A 224 -26.70 -8.02 -12.98
N TRP A 225 -26.82 -6.70 -13.05
CA TRP A 225 -25.82 -5.82 -13.66
C TRP A 225 -25.11 -4.91 -12.67
N LEU A 226 -25.56 -4.83 -11.39
CA LEU A 226 -25.01 -3.95 -10.36
C LEU A 226 -24.72 -4.73 -9.08
N SER A 227 -23.49 -4.59 -8.57
CA SER A 227 -23.08 -5.05 -7.25
C SER A 227 -22.50 -3.88 -6.45
N ILE A 228 -22.68 -3.95 -5.13
CA ILE A 228 -21.92 -3.11 -4.18
C ILE A 228 -20.78 -3.96 -3.69
N VAL A 229 -19.58 -3.39 -3.69
CA VAL A 229 -18.34 -4.03 -3.21
C VAL A 229 -17.68 -3.15 -2.16
N GLY A 230 -16.88 -3.72 -1.29
CA GLY A 230 -16.13 -2.94 -0.30
C GLY A 230 -15.23 -3.81 0.55
N GLY A 231 -14.37 -3.16 1.31
CA GLY A 231 -13.41 -3.84 2.15
C GLY A 231 -12.77 -2.95 3.21
N LEU A 232 -12.04 -3.61 4.08
CA LEU A 232 -11.15 -3.02 5.08
C LEU A 232 -9.77 -3.63 4.91
N ASP A 233 -8.75 -2.78 4.90
CA ASP A 233 -7.36 -3.15 4.86
C ASP A 233 -6.68 -2.68 6.14
N TRP A 234 -5.89 -3.55 6.74
CA TRP A 234 -5.11 -3.25 7.90
C TRP A 234 -3.70 -3.80 7.76
N ARG A 235 -2.71 -2.95 8.07
CA ARG A 235 -1.29 -3.28 8.15
C ARG A 235 -0.74 -2.79 9.47
N ASP A 236 0.08 -3.59 10.10
CA ASP A 236 0.76 -3.28 11.36
C ASP A 236 2.25 -3.55 11.21
N SER A 237 3.08 -2.60 11.57
CA SER A 237 4.53 -2.72 11.56
C SER A 237 4.98 -3.72 12.62
N VAL A 238 5.77 -4.71 12.22
CA VAL A 238 6.29 -5.76 13.09
C VAL A 238 7.82 -5.73 13.09
N GLY A 239 8.40 -5.79 14.26
CA GLY A 239 9.86 -5.66 14.43
C GLY A 239 10.30 -4.19 14.43
N ASN A 240 11.58 -3.98 14.25
CA ASN A 240 12.17 -2.65 14.28
C ASN A 240 12.63 -2.24 12.88
N ALA A 241 12.20 -1.08 12.43
CA ALA A 241 12.87 -0.39 11.34
C ALA A 241 14.24 0.11 11.80
N ASP A 242 15.20 0.15 10.88
CA ASP A 242 16.53 0.69 11.17
C ASP A 242 17.07 1.51 10.00
N VAL A 243 18.00 2.41 10.31
CA VAL A 243 18.75 3.23 9.35
C VAL A 243 20.23 3.23 9.74
N SER A 244 21.12 3.23 8.76
CA SER A 244 22.56 3.28 8.99
C SER A 244 22.99 4.57 9.70
N ASP A 245 24.12 4.53 10.39
CA ASP A 245 24.72 5.72 11.00
C ASP A 245 25.15 6.75 9.94
N GLU A 246 25.52 6.28 8.76
CA GLU A 246 25.86 7.11 7.61
C GLU A 246 24.65 7.89 7.12
N MET A 247 23.49 7.26 7.01
CA MET A 247 22.24 7.92 6.65
C MET A 247 21.82 8.95 7.71
N VAL A 248 21.96 8.62 9.00
CA VAL A 248 21.76 9.57 10.11
C VAL A 248 22.71 10.74 9.99
N THR A 249 23.99 10.50 9.69
CA THR A 249 25.00 11.53 9.51
C THR A 249 24.68 12.42 8.32
N ARG A 250 24.26 11.85 7.22
CA ARG A 250 23.84 12.57 6.02
C ARG A 250 22.66 13.49 6.29
N SER A 251 21.65 12.98 7.00
CA SER A 251 20.49 13.79 7.38
C SER A 251 20.84 14.97 8.30
N TYR A 252 21.96 14.89 9.03
CA TYR A 252 22.47 15.94 9.89
C TYR A 252 22.82 17.23 9.13
N GLU A 253 23.29 17.07 7.90
CA GLU A 253 23.56 18.20 7.00
C GLU A 253 22.28 19.01 6.71
N THR A 254 21.12 18.42 6.97
CA THR A 254 19.83 19.09 6.85
C THR A 254 19.38 19.84 8.12
N GLY A 255 20.15 19.76 9.21
CA GLY A 255 19.94 20.53 10.46
C GLY A 255 19.17 19.80 11.56
N LEU A 256 18.92 18.48 11.42
CA LEU A 256 18.38 17.65 12.48
C LEU A 256 19.44 17.38 13.56
N LYS A 257 19.03 17.23 14.83
CA LYS A 257 19.94 16.80 15.90
C LYS A 257 20.16 15.29 15.81
N LYS A 258 21.40 14.81 16.04
CA LYS A 258 21.78 13.40 15.85
C LYS A 258 20.90 12.40 16.62
N SER A 259 20.52 12.70 17.86
CA SER A 259 19.69 11.82 18.71
C SER A 259 18.22 11.73 18.26
N THR A 260 17.72 12.73 17.54
CA THR A 260 16.35 12.76 17.03
C THR A 260 16.27 12.39 15.57
N ALA A 261 17.35 12.55 14.82
CA ALA A 261 17.40 12.30 13.39
C ALA A 261 17.00 10.85 13.04
N ARG A 262 17.46 9.85 13.80
CA ARG A 262 17.11 8.45 13.56
C ARG A 262 15.61 8.22 13.68
N SER A 263 14.96 8.70 14.72
CA SER A 263 13.51 8.57 14.91
C SER A 263 12.72 9.35 13.86
N GLU A 264 13.17 10.54 13.48
CA GLU A 264 12.55 11.31 12.39
C GLU A 264 12.71 10.61 11.03
N LEU A 265 13.89 10.04 10.76
CA LEU A 265 14.08 9.24 9.55
C LEU A 265 13.12 8.05 9.49
N ILE A 266 13.05 7.27 10.56
CA ILE A 266 12.24 6.03 10.59
C ILE A 266 10.74 6.33 10.49
N ARG A 267 10.24 7.32 11.27
CA ARG A 267 8.79 7.51 11.47
C ARG A 267 8.18 8.64 10.66
N ASP A 268 9.02 9.47 10.06
CA ASP A 268 8.55 10.66 9.37
C ASP A 268 9.19 10.80 7.98
N THR A 269 10.51 10.92 7.91
CA THR A 269 11.20 11.20 6.64
C THR A 269 11.14 10.03 5.66
N LEU A 270 11.46 8.82 6.11
CA LEU A 270 11.38 7.60 5.31
C LEU A 270 10.06 6.86 5.53
N ALA A 271 9.41 7.13 6.67
CA ALA A 271 8.16 6.50 7.08
C ALA A 271 8.20 4.96 6.92
N ILE A 272 9.31 4.34 7.36
CA ILE A 272 9.59 2.91 7.21
C ILE A 272 9.07 2.04 8.37
N GLU A 273 8.40 2.67 9.35
CA GLU A 273 7.62 2.06 10.43
C GLU A 273 6.21 2.66 10.39
N GLN A 274 5.31 2.01 9.66
CA GLN A 274 3.96 2.52 9.39
C GLN A 274 2.90 1.51 9.75
N ASP A 275 1.82 1.97 10.40
CA ASP A 275 0.57 1.24 10.51
C ASP A 275 -0.47 1.89 9.59
N GLU A 276 -1.37 1.10 9.04
CA GLU A 276 -2.45 1.59 8.18
C GLU A 276 -3.75 0.86 8.45
N LEU A 277 -4.80 1.65 8.57
CA LEU A 277 -6.18 1.16 8.52
C LEU A 277 -6.92 1.95 7.45
N SER A 278 -7.36 1.28 6.40
CA SER A 278 -8.14 1.91 5.33
C SER A 278 -9.40 1.14 5.03
N GLY A 279 -10.35 1.80 4.39
CA GLY A 279 -11.58 1.16 3.95
C GLY A 279 -11.99 1.67 2.59
N ASN A 280 -12.61 0.79 1.82
CA ASN A 280 -13.10 1.11 0.49
C ASN A 280 -14.56 0.73 0.32
N ILE A 281 -15.23 1.44 -0.57
CA ILE A 281 -16.57 1.12 -1.08
C ILE A 281 -16.61 1.38 -2.57
N GLY A 282 -17.35 0.54 -3.31
CA GLY A 282 -17.44 0.70 -4.75
C GLY A 282 -18.72 0.14 -5.33
N LEU A 283 -18.96 0.51 -6.59
CA LEU A 283 -20.03 0.01 -7.44
C LEU A 283 -19.40 -0.77 -8.59
N GLN A 284 -19.78 -2.02 -8.73
CA GLN A 284 -19.37 -2.87 -9.84
C GLN A 284 -20.51 -3.03 -10.83
N PHE A 285 -20.25 -2.70 -12.08
CA PHE A 285 -21.17 -2.80 -13.20
C PHE A 285 -20.79 -3.97 -14.10
N ASN A 286 -21.62 -4.97 -14.22
CA ASN A 286 -21.44 -6.09 -15.15
C ASN A 286 -21.97 -5.66 -16.53
N ILE A 287 -21.07 -5.23 -17.42
CA ILE A 287 -21.40 -4.74 -18.78
C ILE A 287 -21.77 -5.91 -19.68
N THR A 288 -20.99 -6.98 -19.61
CA THR A 288 -21.23 -8.26 -20.25
C THR A 288 -20.81 -9.40 -19.31
N PRO A 289 -21.03 -10.66 -19.62
CA PRO A 289 -20.51 -11.78 -18.81
C PRO A 289 -18.98 -11.77 -18.62
N LYS A 290 -18.24 -11.11 -19.54
CA LYS A 290 -16.76 -11.03 -19.51
C LYS A 290 -16.22 -9.66 -19.12
N TRP A 291 -17.00 -8.61 -19.22
CA TRP A 291 -16.53 -7.25 -18.99
C TRP A 291 -17.28 -6.60 -17.83
N GLN A 292 -16.52 -6.04 -16.91
CA GLN A 292 -17.02 -5.34 -15.75
C GLN A 292 -16.30 -4.01 -15.61
N THR A 293 -16.95 -3.05 -14.95
CA THR A 293 -16.34 -1.79 -14.51
C THR A 293 -16.59 -1.62 -13.04
N VAL A 294 -15.55 -1.24 -12.30
CA VAL A 294 -15.67 -0.93 -10.86
C VAL A 294 -15.27 0.53 -10.65
N ILE A 295 -16.14 1.29 -9.99
CA ILE A 295 -15.84 2.64 -9.50
C ILE A 295 -15.76 2.54 -7.99
N SER A 296 -14.67 3.00 -7.38
CA SER A 296 -14.45 2.88 -5.94
C SER A 296 -13.89 4.15 -5.34
N TYR A 297 -14.16 4.29 -4.05
CA TYR A 297 -13.58 5.29 -3.16
C TYR A 297 -12.92 4.59 -1.98
N THR A 298 -11.70 4.98 -1.67
CA THR A 298 -10.92 4.46 -0.53
C THR A 298 -10.52 5.62 0.35
N ARG A 299 -10.50 5.40 1.66
CA ARG A 299 -10.04 6.38 2.64
C ARG A 299 -9.34 5.71 3.80
N ASP A 300 -8.30 6.39 4.31
CA ASP A 300 -7.63 6.01 5.54
C ASP A 300 -8.43 6.43 6.77
N PHE A 301 -8.31 5.68 7.86
CA PHE A 301 -8.95 5.94 9.13
C PHE A 301 -7.93 6.07 10.26
N ALA A 302 -8.20 6.93 11.23
CA ALA A 302 -7.38 7.03 12.44
C ALA A 302 -7.33 5.69 13.19
N GLY A 303 -8.50 5.06 13.36
CA GLY A 303 -8.61 3.83 14.13
C GLY A 303 -8.34 4.01 15.62
N GLY A 304 -7.93 2.91 16.28
CA GLY A 304 -7.55 2.91 17.69
C GLY A 304 -7.06 1.56 18.17
N GLY A 305 -6.26 1.53 19.23
CA GLY A 305 -5.64 0.33 19.75
C GLY A 305 -4.69 -0.31 18.74
N TYR A 306 -4.92 -1.59 18.42
CA TYR A 306 -4.13 -2.32 17.41
C TYR A 306 -4.56 -1.99 15.96
N PHE A 307 -5.79 -1.53 15.76
CA PHE A 307 -6.34 -1.20 14.44
C PHE A 307 -6.30 0.31 14.24
N LYS A 308 -5.15 0.84 13.87
CA LYS A 308 -4.92 2.27 13.72
C LYS A 308 -4.09 2.57 12.47
N THR A 309 -4.08 3.84 12.08
CA THR A 309 -3.11 4.41 11.16
C THR A 309 -2.09 5.21 11.95
N SER A 310 -0.81 4.99 11.69
CA SER A 310 0.31 5.64 12.39
C SER A 310 1.49 5.82 11.46
N ASN A 311 2.18 6.95 11.55
CA ASN A 311 3.33 7.32 10.71
C ASN A 311 3.05 7.20 9.20
N ASN A 312 1.81 7.43 8.80
CA ASN A 312 1.34 7.28 7.43
C ASN A 312 0.48 8.48 7.00
N ALA A 313 0.30 8.64 5.71
CA ALA A 313 -0.58 9.63 5.14
C ALA A 313 -2.04 9.39 5.56
N TYR A 314 -2.82 10.48 5.60
CA TYR A 314 -4.27 10.42 5.73
C TYR A 314 -4.87 10.93 4.43
N GLY A 315 -5.10 10.01 3.52
CA GLY A 315 -5.49 10.34 2.17
C GLY A 315 -6.80 9.70 1.73
N GLU A 316 -7.14 10.02 0.50
CA GLU A 316 -8.30 9.46 -0.18
C GLU A 316 -7.98 9.12 -1.62
N THR A 317 -8.61 8.06 -2.13
CA THR A 317 -8.46 7.61 -3.52
C THR A 317 -9.81 7.46 -4.19
N VAL A 318 -9.92 7.96 -5.40
CA VAL A 318 -11.00 7.60 -6.33
C VAL A 318 -10.41 6.76 -7.45
N ALA A 319 -11.07 5.67 -7.81
CA ALA A 319 -10.56 4.80 -8.88
C ALA A 319 -11.69 4.29 -9.78
N ILE A 320 -11.33 4.04 -11.04
CA ILE A 320 -12.14 3.32 -12.00
C ILE A 320 -11.33 2.19 -12.61
N ASN A 321 -11.92 1.01 -12.70
CA ASN A 321 -11.30 -0.19 -13.23
C ASN A 321 -12.14 -0.79 -14.33
N LEU A 322 -11.49 -1.18 -15.41
CA LEU A 322 -12.05 -2.04 -16.44
C LEU A 322 -11.51 -3.47 -16.23
N VAL A 323 -12.43 -4.39 -16.04
CA VAL A 323 -12.10 -5.80 -15.74
C VAL A 323 -12.55 -6.69 -16.88
N TYR A 324 -11.67 -7.60 -17.28
CA TYR A 324 -11.96 -8.66 -18.25
C TYR A 324 -11.72 -10.03 -17.60
N VAL A 325 -12.72 -10.91 -17.71
CA VAL A 325 -12.67 -12.30 -17.21
C VAL A 325 -12.91 -13.23 -18.39
N ASN A 326 -12.02 -14.18 -18.56
CA ASN A 326 -12.13 -15.19 -19.64
C ASN A 326 -12.42 -16.56 -19.09
#